data_6768fe353faa1d525762bd1e7371f24f
#
_entry.id   6768fe353faa1d525762bd1e7371f24f
#
_cell.length_a   1.000
_cell.length_b   1.000
_cell.length_c   1.000
_cell.angle_alpha   90.00
_cell.angle_beta   90.00
_cell.angle_gamma   90.00
#
_symmetry.space_group_name_H-M   'P 1'
#
loop_
_entity.id
_entity.type
_entity.pdbx_description
1 polymer ?
#
loop_
_entity_poly.entity_id
_entity_poly.type
_entity_poly.pdbx_seq_one_letter_code
_entity_poly.pdbx_strand_id
1 'polypeptide(L)'
;MDLIELFDKNINFYNTKPAIIDASQTLTYQQLGELTLRIAGSLVEQGVGEGDVVTIEAQSRLESIALIIGTVRAGAAYCVIPQSYPDYRKEQMRAQIQAKCCLRNTDFANADHMLPLLPASRKPDSLLYIIFTSGSTGEPKAVAIEDKAVAKIVKHKGFYSGEVIGQLAPLEFDASIYEIFGGLLNGLTLRLISKDDSLDFEVMPLVFEEIDTLFLTTRLFNLYVDEFPEQFGKLSLVLTGGERCSIHHLQTAAKYCKVQHVYGPTETTVFATAYQVKGDEQEIPIGRLFDEGAYIIADENQQQVAHGAQGELYLSDSGLMRGYVGDEEASQKVFFYEDHKRFYRTGDIVQVNADGEIVYIERKDRQVKISGYRIELGEVEKCAYDYGLQKDCLAHYDGKRLYLFVKDQIELEPFRQHLRSRLPEYMIPTVKVVDIIPMNTNGKTDVKVINNGNWNAKDDQNEIIEVVATVLKTGISREQRFLDLGGDSIKAMEIIWQLGSKGYQLDLDMLFSRTIGEIADHVSNG
;
A
#
# COMPACT_ATOMS: atom_id res chain seq x y z
N MET A 1 23.75 -2.82 -11.22
CA MET A 1 22.87 -3.21 -12.35
C MET A 1 22.16 -1.95 -12.77
N ASP A 2 22.30 -1.54 -14.01
CA ASP A 2 21.52 -0.45 -14.59
C ASP A 2 20.15 -1.03 -14.97
N LEU A 3 19.07 -0.49 -14.38
CA LEU A 3 17.71 -0.98 -14.58
C LEU A 3 17.22 -0.69 -16.01
N ILE A 4 17.64 0.43 -16.59
CA ILE A 4 17.24 0.82 -17.96
C ILE A 4 17.99 -0.03 -18.99
N GLU A 5 19.30 -0.30 -18.79
CA GLU A 5 20.03 -1.22 -19.65
C GLU A 5 19.39 -2.61 -19.67
N LEU A 6 18.92 -3.10 -18.52
CA LEU A 6 18.23 -4.38 -18.42
C LEU A 6 16.86 -4.34 -19.13
N PHE A 7 16.12 -3.23 -19.00
CA PHE A 7 14.86 -3.05 -19.73
C PHE A 7 15.08 -3.05 -21.25
N ASP A 8 16.10 -2.33 -21.73
CA ASP A 8 16.44 -2.30 -23.17
C ASP A 8 16.88 -3.66 -23.71
N LYS A 9 17.61 -4.45 -22.92
CA LYS A 9 17.90 -5.85 -23.26
C LYS A 9 16.62 -6.68 -23.41
N ASN A 10 15.64 -6.49 -22.51
CA ASN A 10 14.37 -7.20 -22.60
C ASN A 10 13.53 -6.74 -23.78
N ILE A 11 13.52 -5.44 -24.12
CA ILE A 11 12.88 -4.93 -25.35
C ILE A 11 13.44 -5.64 -26.58
N ASN A 12 14.75 -5.76 -26.69
CA ASN A 12 15.39 -6.40 -27.83
C ASN A 12 15.14 -7.91 -27.89
N PHE A 13 15.10 -8.58 -26.73
CA PHE A 13 14.94 -10.03 -26.66
C PHE A 13 13.48 -10.46 -26.82
N TYR A 14 12.55 -9.74 -26.19
CA TYR A 14 11.12 -10.07 -26.12
C TYR A 14 10.26 -9.18 -27.03
N ASN A 15 10.81 -8.56 -28.04
CA ASN A 15 10.24 -7.48 -28.84
C ASN A 15 8.75 -7.60 -29.12
N THR A 16 8.25 -8.75 -29.57
CA THR A 16 6.84 -9.02 -29.90
C THR A 16 6.02 -9.59 -28.73
N LYS A 17 6.66 -9.98 -27.60
CA LYS A 17 5.96 -10.45 -26.41
C LYS A 17 5.14 -9.31 -25.82
N PRO A 18 3.92 -9.56 -25.34
CA PRO A 18 3.19 -8.60 -24.53
C PRO A 18 4.02 -8.17 -23.31
N ALA A 19 4.21 -6.87 -23.13
CA ALA A 19 4.79 -6.28 -21.92
C ALA A 19 3.70 -5.91 -20.91
N ILE A 20 2.59 -5.34 -21.42
CA ILE A 20 1.44 -4.92 -20.61
C ILE A 20 0.17 -5.37 -21.32
N ILE A 21 -0.72 -6.03 -20.58
CA ILE A 21 -2.09 -6.37 -20.99
C ILE A 21 -3.04 -5.62 -20.07
N ASP A 22 -3.86 -4.76 -20.66
CA ASP A 22 -4.96 -4.05 -20.02
C ASP A 22 -6.28 -4.47 -20.66
N ALA A 23 -7.43 -4.20 -20.03
CA ALA A 23 -8.75 -4.54 -20.57
C ALA A 23 -9.02 -3.97 -21.97
N SER A 24 -8.45 -2.80 -22.29
CA SER A 24 -8.68 -2.07 -23.54
C SER A 24 -7.62 -2.30 -24.60
N GLN A 25 -6.39 -2.63 -24.23
CA GLN A 25 -5.26 -2.72 -25.16
C GLN A 25 -4.10 -3.56 -24.62
N THR A 26 -3.26 -3.98 -25.54
CA THR A 26 -2.02 -4.69 -25.25
C THR A 26 -0.84 -3.94 -25.86
N LEU A 27 0.21 -3.71 -25.08
CA LEU A 27 1.48 -3.18 -25.57
C LEU A 27 2.54 -4.29 -25.55
N THR A 28 3.23 -4.49 -26.66
CA THR A 28 4.43 -5.34 -26.70
C THR A 28 5.62 -4.63 -26.05
N TYR A 29 6.68 -5.38 -25.73
CA TYR A 29 7.92 -4.80 -25.24
C TYR A 29 8.48 -3.74 -26.18
N GLN A 30 8.45 -3.98 -27.51
CA GLN A 30 8.87 -3.00 -28.50
C GLN A 30 8.03 -1.73 -28.44
N GLN A 31 6.68 -1.84 -28.45
CA GLN A 31 5.78 -0.69 -28.39
C GLN A 31 5.96 0.12 -27.11
N LEU A 32 6.08 -0.56 -25.95
CA LEU A 32 6.34 0.09 -24.69
C LEU A 32 7.71 0.80 -24.70
N GLY A 33 8.74 0.15 -25.27
CA GLY A 33 10.07 0.72 -25.41
C GLY A 33 10.08 1.99 -26.26
N GLU A 34 9.44 1.98 -27.43
CA GLU A 34 9.31 3.15 -28.33
C GLU A 34 8.54 4.29 -27.64
N LEU A 35 7.41 3.99 -27.02
CA LEU A 35 6.58 4.96 -26.31
C LEU A 35 7.36 5.64 -25.17
N THR A 36 8.04 4.87 -24.33
CA THR A 36 8.77 5.39 -23.18
C THR A 36 10.02 6.19 -23.57
N LEU A 37 10.64 5.92 -24.75
CA LEU A 37 11.70 6.77 -25.31
C LEU A 37 11.18 8.13 -25.77
N ARG A 38 9.98 8.18 -26.36
CA ARG A 38 9.35 9.45 -26.75
C ARG A 38 8.98 10.29 -25.53
N ILE A 39 8.41 9.66 -24.49
CA ILE A 39 8.14 10.34 -23.20
C ILE A 39 9.45 10.91 -22.62
N ALA A 40 10.51 10.12 -22.58
CA ALA A 40 11.82 10.57 -22.12
C ALA A 40 12.35 11.75 -22.93
N GLY A 41 12.21 11.71 -24.27
CA GLY A 41 12.58 12.81 -25.15
C GLY A 41 11.88 14.11 -24.81
N SER A 42 10.55 14.06 -24.65
CA SER A 42 9.75 15.22 -24.23
C SER A 42 10.21 15.81 -22.89
N LEU A 43 10.50 14.96 -21.91
CA LEU A 43 10.98 15.39 -20.61
C LEU A 43 12.34 16.07 -20.68
N VAL A 44 13.28 15.50 -21.44
CA VAL A 44 14.63 16.08 -21.63
C VAL A 44 14.54 17.43 -22.36
N GLU A 45 13.69 17.58 -23.37
CA GLU A 45 13.44 18.87 -24.03
C GLU A 45 12.89 19.93 -23.07
N GLN A 46 12.14 19.52 -22.04
CA GLN A 46 11.69 20.39 -20.95
C GLN A 46 12.75 20.62 -19.86
N GLY A 47 13.97 20.11 -20.06
CA GLY A 47 15.08 20.27 -19.11
C GLY A 47 14.98 19.37 -17.87
N VAL A 48 14.26 18.24 -17.98
CA VAL A 48 14.19 17.22 -16.93
C VAL A 48 15.34 16.23 -17.09
N GLY A 49 16.01 15.87 -16.00
CA GLY A 49 17.13 14.93 -16.01
C GLY A 49 17.54 14.43 -14.62
N GLU A 50 18.81 14.00 -14.49
CA GLU A 50 19.36 13.46 -13.23
C GLU A 50 19.21 14.45 -12.07
N GLY A 51 18.64 13.98 -10.96
CA GLY A 51 18.39 14.78 -9.76
C GLY A 51 17.01 15.44 -9.72
N ASP A 52 16.30 15.53 -10.84
CA ASP A 52 14.92 16.05 -10.86
C ASP A 52 13.91 14.99 -10.41
N VAL A 53 12.79 15.46 -9.84
CA VAL A 53 11.64 14.62 -9.47
C VAL A 53 10.43 15.05 -10.28
N VAL A 54 9.75 14.07 -10.89
CA VAL A 54 8.55 14.27 -11.70
C VAL A 54 7.37 13.62 -10.99
N THR A 55 6.29 14.36 -10.78
CA THR A 55 5.04 13.78 -10.29
C THR A 55 4.18 13.24 -11.43
N ILE A 56 3.46 12.16 -11.16
CA ILE A 56 2.58 11.50 -12.13
C ILE A 56 1.17 11.43 -11.56
N GLU A 57 0.21 12.04 -12.28
CA GLU A 57 -1.19 12.14 -11.89
C GLU A 57 -2.09 11.68 -13.05
N ALA A 58 -1.84 10.49 -13.61
CA ALA A 58 -2.64 9.91 -14.67
C ALA A 58 -3.77 9.03 -14.10
N GLN A 59 -4.88 8.90 -14.86
CA GLN A 59 -6.03 8.09 -14.45
C GLN A 59 -5.84 6.63 -14.85
N SER A 60 -5.35 6.41 -16.08
CA SER A 60 -5.09 5.07 -16.60
C SER A 60 -3.82 4.49 -15.98
N ARG A 61 -3.92 3.25 -15.51
CA ARG A 61 -2.80 2.52 -14.93
C ARG A 61 -1.71 2.25 -15.97
N LEU A 62 -2.10 1.86 -17.19
CA LEU A 62 -1.19 1.65 -18.31
C LEU A 62 -0.42 2.93 -18.66
N GLU A 63 -1.13 4.06 -18.78
CA GLU A 63 -0.50 5.36 -19.06
C GLU A 63 0.47 5.75 -17.96
N SER A 64 0.07 5.58 -16.69
CA SER A 64 0.93 5.87 -15.54
C SER A 64 2.22 5.04 -15.57
N ILE A 65 2.13 3.74 -15.89
CA ILE A 65 3.31 2.86 -16.00
C ILE A 65 4.24 3.33 -17.13
N ALA A 66 3.69 3.70 -18.29
CA ALA A 66 4.50 4.24 -19.39
C ALA A 66 5.18 5.57 -19.01
N LEU A 67 4.46 6.46 -18.32
CA LEU A 67 5.01 7.73 -17.81
C LEU A 67 6.10 7.49 -16.74
N ILE A 68 5.93 6.51 -15.85
CA ILE A 68 6.93 6.08 -14.88
C ILE A 68 8.24 5.68 -15.60
N ILE A 69 8.13 4.73 -16.54
CA ILE A 69 9.30 4.21 -17.25
C ILE A 69 9.95 5.31 -18.09
N GLY A 70 9.16 6.15 -18.78
CA GLY A 70 9.66 7.28 -19.55
C GLY A 70 10.41 8.31 -18.68
N THR A 71 9.91 8.60 -17.48
CA THR A 71 10.58 9.47 -16.50
C THR A 71 11.93 8.90 -16.06
N VAL A 72 11.96 7.60 -15.74
CA VAL A 72 13.21 6.91 -15.35
C VAL A 72 14.21 6.90 -16.51
N ARG A 73 13.76 6.73 -17.76
CA ARG A 73 14.59 6.79 -18.96
C ARG A 73 15.13 8.19 -19.25
N ALA A 74 14.44 9.25 -18.84
CA ALA A 74 14.94 10.62 -18.88
C ALA A 74 16.03 10.90 -17.82
N GLY A 75 16.29 9.96 -16.91
CA GLY A 75 17.28 10.10 -15.82
C GLY A 75 16.67 10.62 -14.51
N ALA A 76 15.42 11.04 -14.51
CA ALA A 76 14.73 11.61 -13.35
C ALA A 76 14.15 10.52 -12.42
N ALA A 77 13.78 10.94 -11.21
CA ALA A 77 12.98 10.16 -10.30
C ALA A 77 11.49 10.47 -10.46
N TYR A 78 10.63 9.52 -10.12
CA TYR A 78 9.19 9.74 -10.18
C TYR A 78 8.52 9.66 -8.80
N CYS A 79 7.35 10.27 -8.70
CA CYS A 79 6.45 10.15 -7.57
C CYS A 79 5.01 10.10 -8.08
N VAL A 80 4.29 9.00 -7.85
CA VAL A 80 2.88 8.91 -8.21
C VAL A 80 2.04 9.57 -7.12
N ILE A 81 1.15 10.48 -7.52
CA ILE A 81 0.18 11.13 -6.64
C ILE A 81 -1.22 10.83 -7.18
N PRO A 82 -2.05 10.08 -6.44
CA PRO A 82 -3.41 9.76 -6.89
C PRO A 82 -4.25 11.01 -7.15
N GLN A 83 -5.00 11.02 -8.24
CA GLN A 83 -5.93 12.12 -8.53
C GLN A 83 -7.02 12.29 -7.46
N SER A 84 -7.40 11.18 -6.80
CA SER A 84 -8.38 11.14 -5.72
C SER A 84 -7.93 11.82 -4.43
N TYR A 85 -6.63 12.12 -4.28
CA TYR A 85 -6.16 12.83 -3.09
C TYR A 85 -6.67 14.27 -3.06
N PRO A 86 -6.97 14.82 -1.87
CA PRO A 86 -7.33 16.23 -1.71
C PRO A 86 -6.27 17.16 -2.32
N ASP A 87 -6.71 18.24 -2.96
CA ASP A 87 -5.78 19.18 -3.62
C ASP A 87 -4.74 19.77 -2.65
N TYR A 88 -5.16 20.08 -1.44
CA TYR A 88 -4.24 20.52 -0.38
C TYR A 88 -3.09 19.51 -0.17
N ARG A 89 -3.42 18.22 -0.08
CA ARG A 89 -2.41 17.16 0.12
C ARG A 89 -1.50 17.03 -1.10
N LYS A 90 -2.05 17.08 -2.31
CA LYS A 90 -1.26 17.02 -3.55
C LYS A 90 -0.26 18.18 -3.65
N GLU A 91 -0.69 19.39 -3.31
CA GLU A 91 0.18 20.57 -3.31
C GLU A 91 1.29 20.46 -2.26
N GLN A 92 0.95 20.01 -1.05
CA GLN A 92 1.91 19.77 0.03
C GLN A 92 2.98 18.74 -0.39
N MET A 93 2.56 17.62 -0.97
CA MET A 93 3.47 16.57 -1.44
C MET A 93 4.40 17.10 -2.55
N ARG A 94 3.87 17.80 -3.56
CA ARG A 94 4.69 18.38 -4.65
C ARG A 94 5.70 19.40 -4.12
N ALA A 95 5.29 20.25 -3.19
CA ALA A 95 6.18 21.27 -2.59
C ALA A 95 7.31 20.61 -1.80
N GLN A 96 7.01 19.58 -1.00
CA GLN A 96 8.00 18.88 -0.18
C GLN A 96 9.12 18.25 -1.01
N ILE A 97 8.78 17.61 -2.15
CA ILE A 97 9.76 16.96 -3.02
C ILE A 97 10.32 17.90 -4.10
N GLN A 98 9.92 19.18 -4.12
CA GLN A 98 10.33 20.15 -5.11
C GLN A 98 10.15 19.64 -6.55
N ALA A 99 8.96 19.08 -6.84
CA ALA A 99 8.66 18.46 -8.12
C ALA A 99 8.93 19.41 -9.29
N LYS A 100 9.72 18.98 -10.26
CA LYS A 100 10.10 19.74 -11.46
C LYS A 100 8.91 20.00 -12.36
N CYS A 101 8.10 18.96 -12.59
CA CYS A 101 6.87 19.03 -13.38
C CYS A 101 5.89 17.93 -12.93
N CYS A 102 4.67 17.98 -13.47
CA CYS A 102 3.62 17.01 -13.22
C CYS A 102 3.10 16.46 -14.55
N LEU A 103 3.23 15.16 -14.75
CA LEU A 103 2.72 14.47 -15.93
C LEU A 103 1.27 14.01 -15.71
N ARG A 104 0.47 14.10 -16.77
CA ARG A 104 -0.95 13.72 -16.81
C ARG A 104 -1.26 12.93 -18.08
N ASN A 105 -2.51 12.50 -18.24
CA ASN A 105 -2.97 11.78 -19.43
C ASN A 105 -2.66 12.51 -20.75
N THR A 106 -2.70 13.85 -20.76
CA THR A 106 -2.37 14.66 -21.95
C THR A 106 -0.92 14.50 -22.38
N ASP A 107 0.00 14.28 -21.45
CA ASP A 107 1.43 14.09 -21.74
C ASP A 107 1.66 12.72 -22.38
N PHE A 108 0.92 11.71 -21.95
CA PHE A 108 0.90 10.41 -22.62
C PHE A 108 0.37 10.50 -24.06
N ALA A 109 -0.76 11.15 -24.27
CA ALA A 109 -1.36 11.30 -25.59
C ALA A 109 -0.48 12.09 -26.58
N ASN A 110 0.31 13.03 -26.08
CA ASN A 110 1.22 13.86 -26.89
C ASN A 110 2.54 13.15 -27.23
N ALA A 111 2.88 12.04 -26.55
CA ALA A 111 4.16 11.34 -26.74
C ALA A 111 4.36 10.82 -28.18
N ASP A 112 3.30 10.54 -28.92
CA ASP A 112 3.39 10.06 -30.31
C ASP A 112 4.02 11.07 -31.30
N HIS A 113 4.06 12.34 -30.93
CA HIS A 113 4.63 13.42 -31.74
C HIS A 113 6.07 13.76 -31.39
N MET A 114 6.67 13.09 -30.41
CA MET A 114 8.00 13.38 -29.90
C MET A 114 9.09 12.50 -30.55
N LEU A 115 10.30 13.03 -30.66
CA LEU A 115 11.45 12.27 -31.15
C LEU A 115 12.00 11.36 -30.03
N PRO A 116 12.33 10.09 -30.32
CA PRO A 116 12.94 9.23 -29.35
C PRO A 116 14.37 9.69 -29.04
N LEU A 117 14.71 9.75 -27.74
CA LEU A 117 16.05 10.05 -27.25
C LEU A 117 16.68 8.80 -26.66
N LEU A 118 18.01 8.69 -26.74
CA LEU A 118 18.73 7.63 -26.03
C LEU A 118 18.49 7.77 -24.52
N PRO A 119 18.22 6.66 -23.81
CA PRO A 119 17.98 6.69 -22.37
C PRO A 119 19.21 7.22 -21.63
N ALA A 120 18.99 7.96 -20.54
CA ALA A 120 20.06 8.40 -19.67
C ALA A 120 20.70 7.20 -18.97
N SER A 121 22.04 7.19 -18.87
CA SER A 121 22.75 6.20 -18.05
C SER A 121 22.46 6.46 -16.58
N ARG A 122 22.10 5.42 -15.83
CA ARG A 122 21.78 5.50 -14.41
C ARG A 122 22.84 4.79 -13.57
N LYS A 123 23.12 5.37 -12.41
CA LYS A 123 24.04 4.79 -11.42
C LYS A 123 23.25 4.02 -10.36
N PRO A 124 23.88 3.09 -9.64
CA PRO A 124 23.20 2.38 -8.54
C PRO A 124 22.63 3.28 -7.45
N ASP A 125 23.20 4.46 -7.25
CA ASP A 125 22.78 5.48 -6.30
C ASP A 125 21.91 6.60 -6.92
N SER A 126 21.54 6.50 -8.22
CA SER A 126 20.53 7.39 -8.78
C SER A 126 19.19 7.23 -8.06
N LEU A 127 18.52 8.35 -7.77
CA LEU A 127 17.19 8.33 -7.17
C LEU A 127 16.19 7.79 -8.20
N LEU A 128 15.46 6.72 -7.85
CA LEU A 128 14.49 6.10 -8.74
C LEU A 128 13.09 6.61 -8.49
N TYR A 129 12.66 6.57 -7.24
CA TYR A 129 11.31 7.02 -6.89
C TYR A 129 11.23 7.62 -5.49
N ILE A 130 10.13 8.34 -5.27
CA ILE A 130 9.69 8.79 -3.97
C ILE A 130 8.29 8.27 -3.72
N ILE A 131 8.09 7.64 -2.57
CA ILE A 131 6.76 7.24 -2.08
C ILE A 131 6.49 7.94 -0.76
N PHE A 132 5.28 8.46 -0.62
CA PHE A 132 4.84 9.06 0.62
C PHE A 132 4.24 8.03 1.56
N THR A 133 4.67 8.07 2.80
CA THR A 133 4.06 7.34 3.92
C THR A 133 3.48 8.33 4.91
N SER A 134 2.55 7.88 5.75
CA SER A 134 2.08 8.71 6.87
C SER A 134 3.23 9.03 7.82
N GLY A 135 3.16 10.21 8.44
CA GLY A 135 4.23 10.72 9.31
C GLY A 135 3.80 10.87 10.76
N SER A 136 4.66 10.44 11.70
CA SER A 136 4.41 10.57 13.15
C SER A 136 4.28 12.01 13.64
N THR A 137 4.81 12.98 12.88
CA THR A 137 4.68 14.42 13.15
C THR A 137 3.40 15.03 12.56
N GLY A 138 2.59 14.21 11.88
CA GLY A 138 1.35 14.62 11.23
C GLY A 138 1.55 15.21 9.82
N GLU A 139 2.76 15.16 9.27
CA GLU A 139 3.06 15.47 7.88
C GLU A 139 3.51 14.20 7.16
N PRO A 140 3.15 14.01 5.87
CA PRO A 140 3.59 12.83 5.11
C PRO A 140 5.11 12.82 4.96
N LYS A 141 5.70 11.62 5.09
CA LYS A 141 7.14 11.40 4.91
C LYS A 141 7.42 10.94 3.48
N ALA A 142 8.27 11.67 2.77
CA ALA A 142 8.69 11.35 1.41
C ALA A 142 9.91 10.41 1.42
N VAL A 143 9.69 9.11 1.29
CA VAL A 143 10.73 8.08 1.30
C VAL A 143 11.45 8.04 -0.06
N ALA A 144 12.75 8.32 -0.09
CA ALA A 144 13.57 8.36 -1.30
C ALA A 144 14.31 7.05 -1.53
N ILE A 145 14.06 6.40 -2.67
CA ILE A 145 14.60 5.08 -3.00
C ILE A 145 15.50 5.15 -4.26
N GLU A 146 16.64 4.48 -4.17
CA GLU A 146 17.66 4.42 -5.21
C GLU A 146 17.55 3.17 -6.08
N ASP A 147 18.12 3.21 -7.29
CA ASP A 147 18.14 2.10 -8.26
C ASP A 147 18.66 0.78 -7.65
N LYS A 148 19.72 0.84 -6.82
CA LYS A 148 20.29 -0.37 -6.18
C LYS A 148 19.29 -1.09 -5.29
N ALA A 149 18.41 -0.35 -4.66
CA ALA A 149 17.41 -0.89 -3.75
C ALA A 149 16.32 -1.68 -4.51
N VAL A 150 15.89 -1.17 -5.66
CA VAL A 150 14.98 -1.90 -6.55
C VAL A 150 15.66 -3.08 -7.22
N ALA A 151 16.94 -2.93 -7.58
CA ALA A 151 17.73 -4.03 -8.13
C ALA A 151 17.78 -5.27 -7.22
N LYS A 152 17.70 -5.11 -5.90
CA LYS A 152 17.58 -6.19 -4.92
C LYS A 152 16.34 -7.05 -5.19
N ILE A 153 15.18 -6.40 -5.34
CA ILE A 153 13.89 -7.07 -5.58
C ILE A 153 13.91 -7.78 -6.95
N VAL A 154 14.37 -7.11 -7.99
CA VAL A 154 14.44 -7.66 -9.37
C VAL A 154 15.32 -8.90 -9.45
N LYS A 155 16.44 -8.92 -8.72
CA LYS A 155 17.40 -10.03 -8.74
C LYS A 155 16.90 -11.28 -8.02
N HIS A 156 16.00 -11.14 -7.05
CA HIS A 156 15.53 -12.27 -6.25
C HIS A 156 14.54 -13.13 -7.02
N LYS A 157 15.06 -14.10 -7.77
CA LYS A 157 14.23 -14.97 -8.65
C LYS A 157 13.16 -15.78 -7.92
N GLY A 158 13.26 -15.98 -6.61
CA GLY A 158 12.24 -16.65 -5.80
C GLY A 158 10.90 -15.92 -5.71
N PHE A 159 10.85 -14.63 -6.10
CA PHE A 159 9.64 -13.82 -6.11
C PHE A 159 8.86 -13.84 -7.42
N TYR A 160 9.34 -14.54 -8.43
CA TYR A 160 8.74 -14.59 -9.76
C TYR A 160 8.64 -16.05 -10.22
N SER A 161 7.53 -16.38 -10.88
CA SER A 161 7.29 -17.68 -11.48
C SER A 161 6.40 -17.52 -12.72
N GLY A 162 6.62 -18.35 -13.73
CA GLY A 162 5.85 -18.29 -14.97
C GLY A 162 6.20 -17.12 -15.88
N GLU A 163 5.23 -16.69 -16.68
CA GLU A 163 5.39 -15.70 -17.75
C GLU A 163 4.59 -14.42 -17.52
N VAL A 164 3.56 -14.46 -16.66
CA VAL A 164 2.62 -13.36 -16.44
C VAL A 164 2.52 -13.04 -14.95
N ILE A 165 2.70 -11.77 -14.60
CA ILE A 165 2.49 -11.25 -13.25
C ILE A 165 1.28 -10.33 -13.21
N GLY A 166 0.40 -10.51 -12.21
CA GLY A 166 -0.70 -9.59 -11.94
C GLY A 166 -0.17 -8.26 -11.38
N GLN A 167 -0.61 -7.14 -11.97
CA GLN A 167 -0.36 -5.81 -11.43
C GLN A 167 -1.67 -5.29 -10.82
N LEU A 168 -1.76 -5.35 -9.51
CA LEU A 168 -2.94 -5.00 -8.71
C LEU A 168 -2.67 -3.85 -7.73
N ALA A 169 -1.47 -3.80 -7.16
CA ALA A 169 -1.12 -2.79 -6.15
C ALA A 169 -1.33 -1.37 -6.70
N PRO A 170 -1.89 -0.44 -5.90
CA PRO A 170 -1.94 0.97 -6.25
C PRO A 170 -0.54 1.51 -6.54
N LEU A 171 -0.41 2.39 -7.53
CA LEU A 171 0.90 2.83 -8.02
C LEU A 171 1.66 3.74 -7.04
N GLU A 172 0.96 4.33 -6.09
CA GLU A 172 1.52 5.09 -4.97
C GLU A 172 2.05 4.22 -3.82
N PHE A 173 1.93 2.88 -3.94
CA PHE A 173 2.48 1.91 -3.00
C PHE A 173 3.71 1.20 -3.53
N ASP A 174 4.63 0.89 -2.64
CA ASP A 174 5.88 0.21 -2.95
C ASP A 174 5.71 -1.22 -3.51
N ALA A 175 4.63 -1.92 -3.18
CA ALA A 175 4.31 -3.21 -3.80
C ALA A 175 4.19 -3.11 -5.32
N SER A 176 3.75 -1.97 -5.88
CA SER A 176 3.72 -1.73 -7.32
C SER A 176 5.11 -1.77 -7.97
N ILE A 177 6.16 -1.44 -7.22
CA ILE A 177 7.56 -1.51 -7.68
C ILE A 177 7.96 -2.95 -7.93
N TYR A 178 7.58 -3.87 -7.02
CA TYR A 178 7.78 -5.30 -7.20
C TYR A 178 7.06 -5.80 -8.46
N GLU A 179 5.81 -5.42 -8.66
CA GLU A 179 5.01 -5.86 -9.80
C GLU A 179 5.57 -5.29 -11.12
N ILE A 180 5.79 -3.98 -11.21
CA ILE A 180 6.18 -3.29 -12.44
C ILE A 180 7.64 -3.58 -12.79
N PHE A 181 8.58 -3.14 -11.94
CA PHE A 181 10.00 -3.30 -12.25
C PHE A 181 10.41 -4.76 -12.13
N GLY A 182 9.90 -5.48 -11.13
CA GLY A 182 10.13 -6.89 -10.99
C GLY A 182 9.62 -7.69 -12.19
N GLY A 183 8.40 -7.43 -12.66
CA GLY A 183 7.83 -8.07 -13.84
C GLY A 183 8.60 -7.74 -15.11
N LEU A 184 8.62 -6.46 -15.50
CA LEU A 184 9.20 -6.03 -16.77
C LEU A 184 10.70 -6.30 -16.88
N LEU A 185 11.47 -6.12 -15.81
CA LEU A 185 12.92 -6.37 -15.81
C LEU A 185 13.29 -7.85 -15.74
N ASN A 186 12.33 -8.73 -15.43
CA ASN A 186 12.46 -10.18 -15.56
C ASN A 186 11.86 -10.72 -16.86
N GLY A 187 11.39 -9.87 -17.77
CA GLY A 187 10.83 -10.27 -19.06
C GLY A 187 9.43 -10.86 -18.96
N LEU A 188 8.71 -10.61 -17.86
CA LEU A 188 7.33 -11.05 -17.66
C LEU A 188 6.34 -10.08 -18.31
N THR A 189 5.15 -10.54 -18.58
CA THR A 189 4.00 -9.72 -18.98
C THR A 189 3.28 -9.20 -17.74
N LEU A 190 2.98 -7.92 -17.67
CA LEU A 190 2.10 -7.35 -16.66
C LEU A 190 0.63 -7.49 -17.11
N ARG A 191 -0.18 -8.22 -16.36
CA ARG A 191 -1.65 -8.22 -16.51
C ARG A 191 -2.22 -7.21 -15.52
N LEU A 192 -2.71 -6.08 -16.05
CA LEU A 192 -3.30 -5.04 -15.20
C LEU A 192 -4.67 -5.51 -14.69
N ILE A 193 -4.86 -5.42 -13.38
CA ILE A 193 -6.09 -5.81 -12.69
C ILE A 193 -6.73 -4.54 -12.14
N SER A 194 -7.94 -4.22 -12.57
CA SER A 194 -8.64 -3.04 -12.05
C SER A 194 -9.09 -3.24 -10.61
N LYS A 195 -9.40 -2.15 -9.91
CA LYS A 195 -10.00 -2.22 -8.57
C LYS A 195 -11.35 -2.95 -8.63
N ASP A 196 -12.15 -2.68 -9.65
CA ASP A 196 -13.47 -3.28 -9.79
C ASP A 196 -13.35 -4.79 -10.05
N ASP A 197 -12.44 -5.22 -10.96
CA ASP A 197 -12.15 -6.66 -11.17
C ASP A 197 -11.70 -7.34 -9.88
N SER A 198 -10.86 -6.68 -9.08
CA SER A 198 -10.34 -7.24 -7.82
C SER A 198 -11.40 -7.42 -6.73
N LEU A 199 -12.54 -6.79 -6.86
CA LEU A 199 -13.69 -6.92 -5.95
C LEU A 199 -14.81 -7.79 -6.53
N ASP A 200 -14.64 -8.28 -7.76
CA ASP A 200 -15.61 -9.15 -8.44
C ASP A 200 -15.19 -10.62 -8.34
N PHE A 201 -15.93 -11.39 -7.56
CA PHE A 201 -15.66 -12.81 -7.32
C PHE A 201 -16.01 -13.73 -8.50
N GLU A 202 -16.68 -13.24 -9.51
CA GLU A 202 -16.88 -13.97 -10.77
C GLU A 202 -15.72 -13.70 -11.75
N VAL A 203 -15.11 -12.50 -11.68
CA VAL A 203 -14.02 -12.07 -12.57
C VAL A 203 -12.66 -12.53 -12.07
N MET A 204 -12.36 -12.38 -10.77
CA MET A 204 -11.02 -12.73 -10.25
C MET A 204 -10.60 -14.17 -10.45
N PRO A 205 -11.48 -15.19 -10.32
CA PRO A 205 -11.13 -16.57 -10.67
C PRO A 205 -10.68 -16.73 -12.13
N LEU A 206 -11.26 -15.97 -13.07
CA LEU A 206 -10.85 -15.97 -14.48
C LEU A 206 -9.49 -15.27 -14.67
N VAL A 207 -9.27 -14.19 -13.95
CA VAL A 207 -7.96 -13.50 -13.94
C VAL A 207 -6.85 -14.45 -13.43
N PHE A 208 -7.13 -15.29 -12.43
CA PHE A 208 -6.16 -16.29 -11.94
C PHE A 208 -5.74 -17.30 -13.03
N GLU A 209 -6.59 -17.55 -14.02
CA GLU A 209 -6.22 -18.39 -15.18
C GLU A 209 -5.29 -17.70 -16.18
N GLU A 210 -5.20 -16.36 -16.13
CA GLU A 210 -4.38 -15.54 -17.03
C GLU A 210 -3.00 -15.18 -16.46
N ILE A 211 -2.75 -15.43 -15.17
CA ILE A 211 -1.54 -15.01 -14.45
C ILE A 211 -0.85 -16.17 -13.74
N ASP A 212 0.45 -16.07 -13.56
CA ASP A 212 1.26 -17.08 -12.86
C ASP A 212 1.68 -16.61 -11.46
N THR A 213 1.96 -15.31 -11.31
CA THR A 213 2.46 -14.73 -10.06
C THR A 213 1.58 -13.56 -9.66
N LEU A 214 1.22 -13.49 -8.38
CA LEU A 214 0.39 -12.40 -7.82
C LEU A 214 0.87 -12.01 -6.43
N PHE A 215 0.94 -10.69 -6.16
CA PHE A 215 1.04 -10.16 -4.80
C PHE A 215 -0.35 -9.74 -4.31
N LEU A 216 -0.68 -10.14 -3.10
CA LEU A 216 -1.93 -9.77 -2.42
C LEU A 216 -1.63 -9.20 -1.03
N THR A 217 -2.23 -8.07 -0.69
CA THR A 217 -2.25 -7.64 0.72
C THR A 217 -2.94 -8.71 1.57
N THR A 218 -2.54 -8.84 2.82
CA THR A 218 -3.06 -9.89 3.72
C THR A 218 -4.58 -9.97 3.74
N ARG A 219 -5.26 -8.82 3.75
CA ARG A 219 -6.73 -8.79 3.78
C ARG A 219 -7.36 -9.34 2.51
N LEU A 220 -6.86 -8.94 1.35
CA LEU A 220 -7.38 -9.41 0.06
C LEU A 220 -7.03 -10.90 -0.15
N PHE A 221 -5.84 -11.31 0.28
CA PHE A 221 -5.44 -12.71 0.29
C PHE A 221 -6.39 -13.58 1.11
N ASN A 222 -6.70 -13.17 2.36
CA ASN A 222 -7.62 -13.91 3.21
C ASN A 222 -9.01 -14.02 2.57
N LEU A 223 -9.52 -12.90 2.03
CA LEU A 223 -10.80 -12.85 1.35
C LEU A 223 -10.89 -13.85 0.19
N TYR A 224 -9.88 -13.90 -0.68
CA TYR A 224 -9.87 -14.83 -1.81
C TYR A 224 -9.69 -16.28 -1.38
N VAL A 225 -8.94 -16.54 -0.29
CA VAL A 225 -8.82 -17.89 0.27
C VAL A 225 -10.15 -18.38 0.85
N ASP A 226 -10.95 -17.49 1.44
CA ASP A 226 -12.27 -17.84 1.97
C ASP A 226 -13.27 -18.12 0.83
N GLU A 227 -13.25 -17.33 -0.24
CA GLU A 227 -14.26 -17.38 -1.29
C GLU A 227 -13.97 -18.42 -2.38
N PHE A 228 -12.71 -18.55 -2.83
CA PHE A 228 -12.35 -19.46 -3.93
C PHE A 228 -10.96 -20.09 -3.77
N PRO A 229 -10.71 -20.84 -2.67
CA PRO A 229 -9.37 -21.37 -2.35
C PRO A 229 -8.77 -22.25 -3.46
N GLU A 230 -9.60 -23.01 -4.18
CA GLU A 230 -9.14 -23.93 -5.23
C GLU A 230 -8.56 -23.20 -6.45
N GLN A 231 -8.99 -21.94 -6.69
CA GLN A 231 -8.49 -21.14 -7.81
C GLN A 231 -7.01 -20.76 -7.63
N PHE A 232 -6.50 -20.77 -6.40
CA PHE A 232 -5.07 -20.62 -6.16
C PHE A 232 -4.23 -21.67 -6.89
N GLY A 233 -4.81 -22.83 -7.22
CA GLY A 233 -4.17 -23.87 -8.06
C GLY A 233 -3.88 -23.42 -9.51
N LYS A 234 -4.40 -22.30 -9.97
CA LYS A 234 -4.07 -21.69 -11.27
C LYS A 234 -2.78 -20.87 -11.19
N LEU A 235 -2.43 -20.38 -10.01
CA LEU A 235 -1.21 -19.60 -9.78
C LEU A 235 -0.02 -20.54 -9.55
N SER A 236 1.14 -20.14 -10.04
CA SER A 236 2.42 -20.80 -9.72
C SER A 236 2.99 -20.28 -8.40
N LEU A 237 2.72 -19.00 -8.08
CA LEU A 237 3.26 -18.31 -6.92
C LEU A 237 2.33 -17.18 -6.47
N VAL A 238 2.01 -17.16 -5.18
CA VAL A 238 1.40 -16.00 -4.54
C VAL A 238 2.32 -15.47 -3.44
N LEU A 239 2.49 -14.15 -3.40
CA LEU A 239 3.15 -13.44 -2.30
C LEU A 239 2.07 -12.72 -1.49
N THR A 240 2.20 -12.73 -0.17
CA THR A 240 1.30 -11.97 0.70
C THR A 240 2.03 -11.40 1.90
N GLY A 241 1.58 -10.27 2.39
CA GLY A 241 2.19 -9.59 3.53
C GLY A 241 1.59 -8.19 3.74
N GLY A 242 2.28 -7.41 4.57
CA GLY A 242 1.86 -6.05 4.90
C GLY A 242 1.11 -5.95 6.22
N GLU A 243 0.41 -7.01 6.65
CA GLU A 243 -0.28 -7.12 7.93
C GLU A 243 -0.02 -8.50 8.54
N ARG A 244 -0.51 -8.73 9.76
CA ARG A 244 -0.40 -10.04 10.40
C ARG A 244 -1.23 -11.08 9.64
N CYS A 245 -0.57 -12.09 9.08
CA CYS A 245 -1.22 -13.13 8.32
C CYS A 245 -1.87 -14.20 9.22
N SER A 246 -2.99 -14.73 8.77
CA SER A 246 -3.66 -15.87 9.39
C SER A 246 -2.98 -17.18 8.98
N ILE A 247 -2.60 -18.01 9.95
CA ILE A 247 -2.01 -19.34 9.71
C ILE A 247 -2.95 -20.17 8.83
N HIS A 248 -4.25 -20.18 9.15
CA HIS A 248 -5.26 -20.94 8.43
C HIS A 248 -5.29 -20.61 6.93
N HIS A 249 -5.32 -19.31 6.59
CA HIS A 249 -5.38 -18.86 5.20
C HIS A 249 -4.10 -19.21 4.44
N LEU A 250 -2.93 -18.99 5.06
CA LEU A 250 -1.65 -19.33 4.43
C LEU A 250 -1.54 -20.83 4.16
N GLN A 251 -1.89 -21.67 5.13
CA GLN A 251 -1.88 -23.14 4.97
C GLN A 251 -2.93 -23.62 3.98
N THR A 252 -4.07 -22.97 3.89
CA THR A 252 -5.11 -23.31 2.92
C THR A 252 -4.63 -23.04 1.50
N ALA A 253 -4.12 -21.84 1.21
CA ALA A 253 -3.57 -21.52 -0.11
C ALA A 253 -2.36 -22.39 -0.48
N ALA A 254 -1.50 -22.71 0.50
CA ALA A 254 -0.31 -23.55 0.29
C ALA A 254 -0.63 -24.99 -0.16
N LYS A 255 -1.89 -25.44 -0.05
CA LYS A 255 -2.33 -26.73 -0.61
C LYS A 255 -2.43 -26.69 -2.14
N TYR A 256 -2.56 -25.52 -2.73
CA TYR A 256 -2.86 -25.32 -4.13
C TYR A 256 -1.71 -24.70 -4.93
N CYS A 257 -0.96 -23.77 -4.34
CA CYS A 257 0.16 -23.10 -5.01
C CYS A 257 1.31 -22.84 -4.03
N LYS A 258 2.43 -22.33 -4.56
CA LYS A 258 3.54 -21.85 -3.74
C LYS A 258 3.14 -20.51 -3.09
N VAL A 259 3.26 -20.43 -1.76
CA VAL A 259 2.94 -19.23 -0.99
C VAL A 259 4.19 -18.69 -0.33
N GLN A 260 4.46 -17.38 -0.50
CA GLN A 260 5.51 -16.65 0.21
C GLN A 260 4.90 -15.58 1.11
N HIS A 261 5.19 -15.67 2.40
CA HIS A 261 4.93 -14.58 3.32
C HIS A 261 6.11 -13.62 3.29
N VAL A 262 5.84 -12.34 2.96
CA VAL A 262 6.86 -11.30 2.80
C VAL A 262 6.65 -10.16 3.77
N TYR A 263 7.75 -9.58 4.24
CA TYR A 263 7.75 -8.46 5.16
C TYR A 263 8.80 -7.42 4.73
N GLY A 264 8.44 -6.16 4.82
CA GLY A 264 9.34 -5.02 4.67
C GLY A 264 8.61 -3.70 4.91
N PRO A 265 9.21 -2.74 5.61
CA PRO A 265 8.77 -1.36 5.58
C PRO A 265 9.21 -0.69 4.27
N THR A 266 8.52 0.35 3.86
CA THR A 266 8.81 1.12 2.63
C THR A 266 10.26 1.64 2.60
N GLU A 267 10.81 1.95 3.77
CA GLU A 267 12.18 2.42 3.97
C GLU A 267 13.26 1.34 3.68
N THR A 268 12.85 0.09 3.49
CA THR A 268 13.71 -1.03 3.08
C THR A 268 13.34 -1.60 1.70
N THR A 269 12.56 -0.86 0.93
CA THR A 269 12.14 -1.15 -0.45
C THR A 269 11.36 -2.45 -0.57
N VAL A 270 10.06 -2.35 -0.44
CA VAL A 270 9.02 -3.37 -0.63
C VAL A 270 9.15 -4.55 0.34
N PHE A 271 10.18 -5.39 0.17
CA PHE A 271 10.43 -6.57 1.00
C PHE A 271 11.86 -6.58 1.54
N ALA A 272 12.02 -6.96 2.81
CA ALA A 272 13.31 -7.18 3.46
C ALA A 272 13.50 -8.66 3.83
N THR A 273 12.44 -9.33 4.27
CA THR A 273 12.47 -10.74 4.62
C THR A 273 11.37 -11.51 3.87
N ALA A 274 11.57 -12.81 3.74
CA ALA A 274 10.62 -13.72 3.13
C ALA A 274 10.61 -15.07 3.84
N TYR A 275 9.45 -15.71 3.89
CA TYR A 275 9.23 -17.04 4.39
C TYR A 275 8.38 -17.84 3.40
N GLN A 276 8.89 -18.98 2.96
CA GLN A 276 8.08 -19.90 2.15
C GLN A 276 7.22 -20.77 3.06
N VAL A 277 5.90 -20.66 2.91
CA VAL A 277 4.92 -21.42 3.68
C VAL A 277 5.03 -22.92 3.33
N LYS A 278 5.10 -23.78 4.35
CA LYS A 278 5.27 -25.25 4.23
C LYS A 278 3.95 -25.99 4.39
N GLY A 279 2.97 -25.39 5.09
CA GLY A 279 1.63 -25.94 5.33
C GLY A 279 1.44 -26.63 6.68
N ASP A 280 2.44 -26.66 7.54
CA ASP A 280 2.42 -27.31 8.86
C ASP A 280 2.82 -26.37 10.02
N GLU A 281 2.90 -25.06 9.75
CA GLU A 281 3.33 -24.06 10.72
C GLU A 281 2.37 -23.98 11.93
N GLN A 282 2.97 -23.85 13.13
CA GLN A 282 2.25 -23.48 14.36
C GLN A 282 2.31 -21.97 14.62
N GLU A 283 3.28 -21.29 14.01
CA GLU A 283 3.52 -19.88 14.07
C GLU A 283 4.03 -19.41 12.71
N ILE A 284 3.61 -18.23 12.25
CA ILE A 284 4.06 -17.70 10.96
C ILE A 284 5.19 -16.69 11.20
N PRO A 285 6.43 -17.02 10.79
CA PRO A 285 7.52 -16.05 10.81
C PRO A 285 7.41 -15.05 9.66
N ILE A 286 8.03 -13.89 9.83
CA ILE A 286 8.33 -12.98 8.71
C ILE A 286 9.56 -13.45 7.92
N GLY A 287 10.20 -14.53 8.36
CA GLY A 287 11.23 -15.27 7.66
C GLY A 287 12.65 -14.74 7.87
N ARG A 288 13.46 -14.79 6.81
CA ARG A 288 14.88 -14.37 6.80
C ARG A 288 15.11 -13.29 5.77
N LEU A 289 16.20 -12.55 5.92
CA LEU A 289 16.71 -11.70 4.84
C LEU A 289 16.91 -12.55 3.58
N PHE A 290 16.45 -12.05 2.44
CA PHE A 290 16.61 -12.71 1.15
C PHE A 290 17.74 -12.12 0.29
N ASP A 291 18.36 -11.03 0.74
CA ASP A 291 19.50 -10.37 0.11
C ASP A 291 20.71 -10.39 1.06
N GLU A 292 21.90 -10.08 0.53
CA GLU A 292 23.10 -9.87 1.33
C GLU A 292 22.90 -8.68 2.26
N GLY A 293 22.78 -8.95 3.57
CA GLY A 293 22.47 -7.94 4.55
C GLY A 293 22.76 -8.43 5.97
N ALA A 294 22.37 -7.61 6.92
CA ALA A 294 22.45 -7.92 8.34
C ALA A 294 21.20 -7.41 9.05
N TYR A 295 20.87 -8.01 10.17
CA TYR A 295 19.90 -7.47 11.12
C TYR A 295 20.44 -7.49 12.52
N ILE A 296 19.92 -6.61 13.35
CA ILE A 296 20.15 -6.56 14.79
C ILE A 296 18.79 -6.60 15.47
N ILE A 297 18.66 -7.33 16.55
CA ILE A 297 17.52 -7.24 17.46
C ILE A 297 18.03 -6.53 18.70
N ALA A 298 17.53 -5.33 18.97
CA ALA A 298 18.05 -4.44 19.98
C ALA A 298 17.07 -4.19 21.13
N ASP A 299 17.58 -4.04 22.34
CA ASP A 299 16.83 -3.59 23.50
C ASP A 299 16.55 -2.07 23.49
N GLU A 300 15.94 -1.55 24.56
CA GLU A 300 15.67 -0.12 24.71
C GLU A 300 16.95 0.74 24.80
N ASN A 301 18.08 0.15 25.18
CA ASN A 301 19.39 0.81 25.24
C ASN A 301 20.17 0.68 23.91
N GLN A 302 19.52 0.16 22.86
CA GLN A 302 20.12 -0.09 21.53
C GLN A 302 21.25 -1.15 21.57
N GLN A 303 21.23 -2.05 22.55
CA GLN A 303 22.18 -3.15 22.66
C GLN A 303 21.56 -4.41 22.06
N GLN A 304 22.37 -5.18 21.32
CA GLN A 304 21.91 -6.46 20.76
C GLN A 304 21.48 -7.41 21.89
N VAL A 305 20.28 -7.96 21.75
CA VAL A 305 19.72 -8.92 22.72
C VAL A 305 20.29 -10.33 22.51
N ALA A 306 20.18 -11.19 23.51
CA ALA A 306 20.53 -12.60 23.39
C ALA A 306 19.61 -13.30 22.35
N HIS A 307 20.12 -14.35 21.70
CA HIS A 307 19.34 -15.14 20.74
C HIS A 307 18.03 -15.67 21.37
N GLY A 308 16.91 -15.46 20.67
CA GLY A 308 15.58 -15.84 21.15
C GLY A 308 14.93 -14.84 22.11
N ALA A 309 15.63 -13.76 22.52
CA ALA A 309 15.01 -12.65 23.25
C ALA A 309 14.30 -11.68 22.29
N GLN A 310 13.28 -10.98 22.82
CA GLN A 310 12.54 -9.96 22.08
C GLN A 310 13.29 -8.64 22.05
N GLY A 311 13.19 -7.92 20.95
CA GLY A 311 13.72 -6.58 20.79
C GLY A 311 13.29 -5.94 19.49
N GLU A 312 13.67 -4.68 19.28
CA GLU A 312 13.38 -3.92 18.05
C GLU A 312 14.27 -4.42 16.91
N LEU A 313 13.65 -4.70 15.76
CA LEU A 313 14.36 -5.12 14.55
C LEU A 313 15.02 -3.93 13.86
N TYR A 314 16.33 -4.02 13.63
CA TYR A 314 17.11 -3.11 12.79
C TYR A 314 17.58 -3.86 11.56
N LEU A 315 17.39 -3.27 10.38
CA LEU A 315 17.69 -3.89 9.08
C LEU A 315 18.78 -3.13 8.33
N SER A 316 19.70 -3.86 7.73
CA SER A 316 20.76 -3.34 6.86
C SER A 316 20.93 -4.22 5.65
N ASP A 317 20.49 -3.74 4.49
CA ASP A 317 20.66 -4.40 3.20
C ASP A 317 20.78 -3.37 2.06
N SER A 318 20.85 -3.84 0.82
CA SER A 318 20.93 -2.97 -0.35
C SER A 318 19.63 -2.19 -0.64
N GLY A 319 18.53 -2.58 0.01
CA GLY A 319 17.20 -1.97 -0.13
C GLY A 319 16.94 -0.76 0.76
N LEU A 320 17.89 -0.33 1.60
CA LEU A 320 17.70 0.82 2.47
C LEU A 320 17.45 2.11 1.67
N MET A 321 16.44 2.87 2.07
CA MET A 321 16.17 4.21 1.53
C MET A 321 17.38 5.13 1.64
N ARG A 322 17.44 6.16 0.79
CA ARG A 322 18.40 7.27 0.95
C ARG A 322 18.14 8.04 2.23
N GLY A 323 16.88 8.37 2.49
CA GLY A 323 16.36 9.13 3.61
C GLY A 323 14.98 9.69 3.29
N TYR A 324 14.44 10.53 4.17
CA TYR A 324 13.22 11.30 3.95
C TYR A 324 13.56 12.63 3.28
N VAL A 325 12.93 12.92 2.14
CA VAL A 325 13.18 14.17 1.39
C VAL A 325 12.69 15.37 2.19
N GLY A 326 13.60 16.34 2.39
CA GLY A 326 13.29 17.56 3.13
C GLY A 326 13.20 17.40 4.66
N ASP A 327 13.53 16.22 5.22
CA ASP A 327 13.51 15.96 6.66
C ASP A 327 14.74 15.15 7.09
N GLU A 328 15.87 15.83 7.20
CA GLU A 328 17.13 15.21 7.63
C GLU A 328 17.09 14.76 9.09
N GLU A 329 16.37 15.50 9.96
CA GLU A 329 16.25 15.15 11.38
C GLU A 329 15.48 13.84 11.55
N ALA A 330 14.35 13.66 10.86
CA ALA A 330 13.62 12.39 10.86
C ALA A 330 14.47 11.26 10.26
N SER A 331 15.23 11.53 9.19
CA SER A 331 16.14 10.55 8.61
C SER A 331 17.21 10.08 9.60
N GLN A 332 17.84 11.01 10.32
CA GLN A 332 18.85 10.67 11.32
C GLN A 332 18.29 9.85 12.50
N LYS A 333 17.04 10.12 12.91
CA LYS A 333 16.39 9.41 14.02
C LYS A 333 16.10 7.95 13.73
N VAL A 334 15.89 7.58 12.46
CA VAL A 334 15.54 6.20 12.09
C VAL A 334 16.76 5.36 11.66
N PHE A 335 17.93 5.98 11.51
CA PHE A 335 19.15 5.24 11.22
C PHE A 335 20.00 5.00 12.45
N PHE A 336 20.55 3.79 12.52
CA PHE A 336 21.54 3.36 13.51
C PHE A 336 22.81 2.93 12.76
N TYR A 337 23.98 3.16 13.35
CA TYR A 337 25.26 2.86 12.72
C TYR A 337 26.09 1.97 13.63
N GLU A 338 26.54 0.82 13.11
CA GLU A 338 27.42 -0.12 13.79
C GLU A 338 28.35 -0.78 12.77
N ASP A 339 29.62 -0.94 13.10
CA ASP A 339 30.65 -1.58 12.26
C ASP A 339 30.66 -1.08 10.80
N HIS A 340 30.57 0.23 10.61
CA HIS A 340 30.49 0.89 9.29
C HIS A 340 29.24 0.54 8.46
N LYS A 341 28.25 -0.13 9.04
CA LYS A 341 26.95 -0.41 8.41
C LYS A 341 25.89 0.54 8.92
N ARG A 342 24.98 0.90 8.00
CA ARG A 342 23.81 1.69 8.32
C ARG A 342 22.61 0.75 8.46
N PHE A 343 21.88 0.85 9.55
CA PHE A 343 20.69 0.07 9.86
C PHE A 343 19.48 0.99 9.94
N TYR A 344 18.35 0.54 9.40
CA TYR A 344 17.05 1.17 9.57
C TYR A 344 16.35 0.57 10.80
N ARG A 345 15.92 1.41 11.72
CA ARG A 345 15.15 1.06 12.92
C ARG A 345 13.69 0.92 12.54
N THR A 346 13.16 -0.30 12.50
CA THR A 346 11.83 -0.56 11.96
C THR A 346 10.69 -0.13 12.89
N GLY A 347 10.94 -0.05 14.19
CA GLY A 347 9.91 0.10 15.22
C GLY A 347 9.11 -1.18 15.47
N ASP A 348 9.45 -2.29 14.82
CA ASP A 348 8.82 -3.59 15.00
C ASP A 348 9.57 -4.42 16.05
N ILE A 349 8.85 -4.95 17.03
CA ILE A 349 9.38 -5.87 18.03
C ILE A 349 9.29 -7.29 17.48
N VAL A 350 10.39 -8.00 17.50
CA VAL A 350 10.55 -9.33 16.94
C VAL A 350 11.32 -10.24 17.89
N GLN A 351 11.33 -11.54 17.60
CA GLN A 351 12.27 -12.51 18.15
C GLN A 351 12.72 -13.50 17.08
N VAL A 352 13.83 -14.20 17.30
CA VAL A 352 14.26 -15.30 16.43
C VAL A 352 13.82 -16.62 17.07
N ASN A 353 13.10 -17.44 16.33
CA ASN A 353 12.67 -18.77 16.78
C ASN A 353 13.80 -19.81 16.69
N ALA A 354 13.52 -21.05 17.12
CA ALA A 354 14.49 -22.14 17.14
C ALA A 354 15.02 -22.51 15.74
N ASP A 355 14.25 -22.24 14.67
CA ASP A 355 14.64 -22.50 13.30
C ASP A 355 15.47 -21.36 12.68
N GLY A 356 15.74 -20.30 13.45
CA GLY A 356 16.46 -19.12 13.00
C GLY A 356 15.63 -18.18 12.12
N GLU A 357 14.28 -18.29 12.17
CA GLU A 357 13.36 -17.40 11.47
C GLU A 357 12.97 -16.24 12.37
N ILE A 358 12.81 -15.05 11.78
CA ILE A 358 12.35 -13.85 12.50
C ILE A 358 10.82 -13.94 12.63
N VAL A 359 10.32 -13.77 13.85
CA VAL A 359 8.89 -13.76 14.18
C VAL A 359 8.50 -12.38 14.66
N TYR A 360 7.46 -11.82 14.05
CA TYR A 360 6.89 -10.53 14.41
C TYR A 360 6.01 -10.65 15.65
N ILE A 361 6.20 -9.75 16.63
CA ILE A 361 5.43 -9.71 17.88
C ILE A 361 4.44 -8.55 17.85
N GLU A 362 4.92 -7.31 17.83
CA GLU A 362 4.10 -6.10 17.86
C GLU A 362 4.85 -4.86 17.36
N ARG A 363 4.15 -3.72 17.28
CA ARG A 363 4.76 -2.41 17.06
C ARG A 363 5.16 -1.77 18.39
N LYS A 364 6.31 -1.10 18.41
CA LYS A 364 6.78 -0.28 19.53
C LYS A 364 6.00 1.05 19.65
N ASP A 365 5.50 1.55 18.54
CA ASP A 365 4.81 2.84 18.41
C ASP A 365 3.29 2.66 18.18
N ARG A 366 2.60 3.78 17.94
CA ARG A 366 1.14 3.81 17.69
C ARG A 366 0.78 3.69 16.21
N GLN A 367 1.74 3.36 15.36
CA GLN A 367 1.51 3.13 13.95
C GLN A 367 0.67 1.87 13.75
N VAL A 368 -0.29 1.95 12.83
CA VAL A 368 -1.17 0.82 12.49
C VAL A 368 -1.13 0.54 10.99
N LYS A 369 -1.49 -0.66 10.60
CA LYS A 369 -1.73 -1.03 9.21
C LYS A 369 -3.21 -1.35 9.03
N ILE A 370 -3.85 -0.74 8.03
CA ILE A 370 -5.28 -0.88 7.74
C ILE A 370 -5.44 -1.14 6.25
N SER A 371 -5.87 -2.32 5.88
CA SER A 371 -6.01 -2.75 4.46
C SER A 371 -4.72 -2.56 3.64
N GLY A 372 -3.56 -2.82 4.27
CA GLY A 372 -2.24 -2.64 3.67
C GLY A 372 -1.68 -1.21 3.79
N TYR A 373 -2.49 -0.21 4.13
CA TYR A 373 -2.05 1.18 4.31
C TYR A 373 -1.38 1.36 5.67
N ARG A 374 -0.19 1.95 5.67
CA ARG A 374 0.53 2.36 6.88
C ARG A 374 -0.03 3.69 7.37
N ILE A 375 -0.57 3.75 8.58
CA ILE A 375 -1.22 4.93 9.15
C ILE A 375 -0.58 5.30 10.48
N GLU A 376 -0.08 6.52 10.55
CA GLU A 376 0.32 7.15 11.80
C GLU A 376 -0.90 7.80 12.44
N LEU A 377 -1.32 7.32 13.60
CA LEU A 377 -2.48 7.86 14.30
C LEU A 377 -2.29 9.35 14.65
N GLY A 378 -1.04 9.78 14.86
CA GLY A 378 -0.69 11.19 15.10
C GLY A 378 -1.00 12.13 13.93
N GLU A 379 -0.98 11.64 12.68
CA GLU A 379 -1.37 12.45 11.50
C GLU A 379 -2.86 12.76 11.50
N VAL A 380 -3.68 11.78 11.88
CA VAL A 380 -5.13 11.97 12.03
C VAL A 380 -5.44 12.97 13.15
N GLU A 381 -4.74 12.84 14.29
CA GLU A 381 -4.87 13.76 15.43
C GLU A 381 -4.45 15.19 15.07
N LYS A 382 -3.32 15.34 14.38
CA LYS A 382 -2.87 16.67 13.93
C LYS A 382 -3.89 17.33 12.99
N CYS A 383 -4.41 16.59 12.02
CA CYS A 383 -5.45 17.12 11.14
C CYS A 383 -6.67 17.60 11.92
N ALA A 384 -7.04 16.92 13.00
CA ALA A 384 -8.11 17.35 13.89
C ALA A 384 -7.76 18.63 14.66
N TYR A 385 -6.54 18.76 15.18
CA TYR A 385 -6.09 19.99 15.85
C TYR A 385 -6.03 21.19 14.89
N ASP A 386 -5.70 20.99 13.63
CA ASP A 386 -5.66 22.04 12.60
C ASP A 386 -7.07 22.61 12.31
N TYR A 387 -8.15 21.91 12.66
CA TYR A 387 -9.52 22.43 12.64
C TYR A 387 -9.78 23.46 13.75
N GLY A 388 -8.95 23.49 14.78
CA GLY A 388 -9.06 24.41 15.90
C GLY A 388 -9.66 23.81 17.17
N LEU A 389 -9.50 22.49 17.38
CA LEU A 389 -9.88 21.84 18.63
C LEU A 389 -9.17 22.51 19.81
N GLN A 390 -9.93 22.76 20.89
CA GLN A 390 -9.42 23.37 22.12
C GLN A 390 -9.07 22.32 23.19
N LYS A 391 -9.53 21.10 23.03
CA LYS A 391 -9.33 20.00 23.95
C LYS A 391 -8.66 18.82 23.24
N ASP A 392 -8.25 17.82 24.03
CA ASP A 392 -7.58 16.64 23.54
C ASP A 392 -8.46 15.84 22.56
N CYS A 393 -7.83 15.29 21.55
CA CYS A 393 -8.38 14.24 20.71
C CYS A 393 -7.45 13.03 20.70
N LEU A 394 -7.99 11.87 20.31
CA LEU A 394 -7.26 10.61 20.27
C LEU A 394 -7.70 9.79 19.06
N ALA A 395 -6.78 9.51 18.15
CA ALA A 395 -6.99 8.49 17.13
C ALA A 395 -6.68 7.09 17.70
N HIS A 396 -7.51 6.12 17.36
CA HIS A 396 -7.37 4.76 17.84
C HIS A 396 -7.87 3.77 16.77
N TYR A 397 -7.14 2.67 16.61
CA TYR A 397 -7.53 1.55 15.77
C TYR A 397 -7.76 0.32 16.65
N ASP A 398 -8.97 -0.24 16.63
CA ASP A 398 -9.38 -1.36 17.48
C ASP A 398 -9.11 -2.74 16.82
N GLY A 399 -8.42 -2.77 15.67
CA GLY A 399 -8.21 -3.96 14.84
C GLY A 399 -9.24 -4.10 13.71
N LYS A 400 -10.31 -3.30 13.73
CA LYS A 400 -11.36 -3.29 12.71
C LYS A 400 -11.59 -1.89 12.15
N ARG A 401 -11.66 -0.85 13.01
CA ARG A 401 -12.06 0.53 12.66
C ARG A 401 -11.07 1.56 13.16
N LEU A 402 -10.88 2.60 12.38
CA LEU A 402 -10.15 3.79 12.79
C LEU A 402 -11.13 4.80 13.42
N TYR A 403 -10.93 5.12 14.68
CA TYR A 403 -11.71 6.09 15.42
C TYR A 403 -10.92 7.35 15.69
N LEU A 404 -11.64 8.47 15.81
CA LEU A 404 -11.13 9.71 16.36
C LEU A 404 -12.06 10.17 17.50
N PHE A 405 -11.60 10.02 18.72
CA PHE A 405 -12.30 10.50 19.91
C PHE A 405 -11.98 11.98 20.13
N VAL A 406 -13.02 12.82 20.29
CA VAL A 406 -12.90 14.27 20.44
C VAL A 406 -13.66 14.71 21.68
N LYS A 407 -13.00 15.52 22.54
CA LYS A 407 -13.60 16.04 23.78
C LYS A 407 -14.36 17.36 23.59
N ASP A 408 -14.15 18.03 22.47
CA ASP A 408 -14.83 19.28 22.15
C ASP A 408 -16.26 19.06 21.65
N GLN A 409 -17.15 19.98 21.97
CA GLN A 409 -18.45 20.10 21.33
C GLN A 409 -18.24 20.71 19.94
N ILE A 410 -18.35 19.91 18.90
CA ILE A 410 -18.12 20.27 17.51
C ILE A 410 -19.34 20.02 16.65
N GLU A 411 -19.50 20.79 15.58
CA GLU A 411 -20.42 20.45 14.50
C GLU A 411 -19.78 19.35 13.64
N LEU A 412 -20.36 18.15 13.71
CA LEU A 412 -19.74 16.95 13.13
C LEU A 412 -19.54 17.06 11.61
N GLU A 413 -20.53 17.59 10.87
CA GLU A 413 -20.43 17.62 9.42
C GLU A 413 -19.35 18.57 8.88
N PRO A 414 -19.23 19.84 9.34
CA PRO A 414 -18.10 20.70 8.97
C PRO A 414 -16.74 20.10 9.36
N PHE A 415 -16.67 19.42 10.51
CA PHE A 415 -15.44 18.78 10.96
C PHE A 415 -15.07 17.57 10.07
N ARG A 416 -16.03 16.71 9.71
CA ARG A 416 -15.82 15.61 8.76
C ARG A 416 -15.37 16.13 7.40
N GLN A 417 -15.96 17.22 6.90
CA GLN A 417 -15.52 17.86 5.64
C GLN A 417 -14.09 18.38 5.73
N HIS A 418 -13.68 18.92 6.88
CA HIS A 418 -12.29 19.33 7.09
C HIS A 418 -11.35 18.12 6.98
N LEU A 419 -11.65 17.01 7.69
CA LEU A 419 -10.85 15.78 7.61
C LEU A 419 -10.76 15.27 6.17
N ARG A 420 -11.89 15.17 5.45
CA ARG A 420 -11.94 14.75 4.04
C ARG A 420 -11.17 15.68 3.09
N SER A 421 -11.05 16.97 3.42
CA SER A 421 -10.31 17.93 2.60
C SER A 421 -8.79 17.85 2.79
N ARG A 422 -8.29 17.10 3.79
CA ARG A 422 -6.89 17.03 4.19
C ARG A 422 -6.31 15.63 4.11
N LEU A 423 -7.09 14.62 4.52
CA LEU A 423 -6.66 13.22 4.61
C LEU A 423 -7.13 12.42 3.39
N PRO A 424 -6.35 11.43 2.94
CA PRO A 424 -6.80 10.42 2.00
C PRO A 424 -7.97 9.61 2.58
N GLU A 425 -8.79 9.03 1.72
CA GLU A 425 -10.00 8.30 2.13
C GLU A 425 -9.72 7.19 3.16
N TYR A 426 -8.63 6.43 2.98
CA TYR A 426 -8.24 5.34 3.88
C TYR A 426 -7.81 5.80 5.29
N MET A 427 -7.59 7.10 5.51
CA MET A 427 -7.25 7.70 6.81
C MET A 427 -8.43 8.40 7.48
N ILE A 428 -9.61 8.46 6.83
CA ILE A 428 -10.78 9.13 7.40
C ILE A 428 -11.33 8.30 8.58
N PRO A 429 -11.31 8.85 9.81
CA PRO A 429 -11.75 8.10 10.99
C PRO A 429 -13.25 8.22 11.21
N THR A 430 -13.82 7.26 11.93
CA THR A 430 -15.13 7.42 12.57
C THR A 430 -15.00 8.36 13.76
N VAL A 431 -15.62 9.54 13.68
CA VAL A 431 -15.52 10.57 14.73
C VAL A 431 -16.51 10.30 15.84
N LYS A 432 -16.03 10.26 17.10
CA LYS A 432 -16.84 10.09 18.32
C LYS A 432 -16.60 11.26 19.28
N VAL A 433 -17.67 11.98 19.63
CA VAL A 433 -17.60 13.02 20.66
C VAL A 433 -17.75 12.36 22.03
N VAL A 434 -16.82 12.62 22.94
CA VAL A 434 -16.75 12.00 24.26
C VAL A 434 -16.49 13.04 25.35
N ASP A 435 -17.03 12.82 26.54
CA ASP A 435 -16.75 13.69 27.67
C ASP A 435 -15.33 13.49 28.23
N ILE A 436 -14.84 12.26 28.21
CA ILE A 436 -13.54 11.87 28.76
C ILE A 436 -12.88 10.86 27.82
N ILE A 437 -11.61 11.10 27.46
CA ILE A 437 -10.74 10.08 26.88
C ILE A 437 -10.20 9.23 28.02
N PRO A 438 -10.53 7.92 28.10
CA PRO A 438 -10.10 7.07 29.20
C PRO A 438 -8.57 6.95 29.25
N MET A 439 -7.99 7.19 30.44
CA MET A 439 -6.55 7.00 30.69
C MET A 439 -6.36 5.99 31.82
N ASN A 440 -5.34 5.17 31.71
CA ASN A 440 -4.91 4.27 32.78
C ASN A 440 -4.16 5.03 33.88
N THR A 441 -3.84 4.35 34.98
CA THR A 441 -3.13 4.92 36.14
C THR A 441 -1.75 5.51 35.80
N ASN A 442 -1.17 5.16 34.66
CA ASN A 442 0.12 5.65 34.17
C ASN A 442 -0.03 6.83 33.18
N GLY A 443 -1.23 7.39 33.02
CA GLY A 443 -1.50 8.50 32.09
C GLY A 443 -1.51 8.09 30.61
N LYS A 444 -1.51 6.79 30.30
CA LYS A 444 -1.69 6.29 28.94
C LYS A 444 -3.14 5.98 28.68
N THR A 445 -3.56 6.08 27.43
CA THR A 445 -4.91 5.73 26.99
C THR A 445 -5.28 4.31 27.42
N ASP A 446 -6.45 4.17 28.07
CA ASP A 446 -6.98 2.86 28.43
C ASP A 446 -7.80 2.27 27.28
N VAL A 447 -7.11 1.55 26.41
CA VAL A 447 -7.67 0.91 25.22
C VAL A 447 -8.79 -0.07 25.57
N LYS A 448 -8.73 -0.75 26.74
CA LYS A 448 -9.77 -1.69 27.16
C LYS A 448 -11.08 -0.99 27.46
N VAL A 449 -11.02 0.17 28.08
CA VAL A 449 -12.21 0.99 28.36
C VAL A 449 -12.78 1.56 27.05
N ILE A 450 -11.91 1.97 26.13
CA ILE A 450 -12.34 2.44 24.80
C ILE A 450 -13.05 1.32 24.04
N ASN A 451 -12.50 0.14 23.96
CA ASN A 451 -13.08 -0.99 23.21
C ASN A 451 -14.38 -1.54 23.84
N ASN A 452 -14.59 -1.34 25.15
CA ASN A 452 -15.79 -1.78 25.85
C ASN A 452 -16.87 -0.68 25.98
N GLY A 453 -16.61 0.54 25.51
CA GLY A 453 -17.55 1.66 25.57
C GLY A 453 -18.70 1.50 24.57
N ASN A 454 -19.95 1.67 25.02
CA ASN A 454 -21.13 1.79 24.15
C ASN A 454 -21.11 3.18 23.48
N TRP A 455 -20.37 3.30 22.39
CA TRP A 455 -20.34 4.49 21.56
C TRP A 455 -21.61 4.58 20.71
N ASN A 456 -22.15 5.78 20.50
CA ASN A 456 -23.47 6.04 19.91
C ASN A 456 -23.74 5.24 18.62
N ALA A 457 -24.52 4.18 18.71
CA ALA A 457 -24.95 3.35 17.58
C ALA A 457 -25.62 4.15 16.43
N LYS A 458 -26.22 5.33 16.73
CA LYS A 458 -26.85 6.18 15.71
C LYS A 458 -25.87 6.79 14.70
N ASP A 459 -24.63 7.09 15.12
CA ASP A 459 -23.63 7.63 14.20
C ASP A 459 -23.10 6.54 13.25
N ASP A 460 -22.94 5.31 13.75
CA ASP A 460 -22.53 4.17 12.94
C ASP A 460 -23.60 3.81 11.89
N GLN A 461 -24.86 3.87 12.26
CA GLN A 461 -25.98 3.65 11.33
C GLN A 461 -25.99 4.67 10.18
N ASN A 462 -25.73 5.94 10.47
CA ASN A 462 -25.66 6.99 9.46
C ASN A 462 -24.46 6.78 8.52
N GLU A 463 -23.30 6.36 9.04
CA GLU A 463 -22.12 6.08 8.24
C GLU A 463 -22.33 4.93 7.25
N ILE A 464 -23.00 3.86 7.67
CA ILE A 464 -23.36 2.73 6.80
C ILE A 464 -24.28 3.18 5.66
N ILE A 465 -25.31 3.96 6.00
CA ILE A 465 -26.26 4.51 5.01
C ILE A 465 -25.52 5.43 4.01
N GLU A 466 -24.57 6.25 4.48
CA GLU A 466 -23.77 7.12 3.62
C GLU A 466 -22.90 6.35 2.64
N VAL A 467 -22.23 5.28 3.08
CA VAL A 467 -21.43 4.42 2.19
C VAL A 467 -22.31 3.81 1.11
N VAL A 468 -23.45 3.23 1.49
CA VAL A 468 -24.39 2.63 0.53
C VAL A 468 -24.94 3.68 -0.44
N ALA A 469 -25.28 4.89 0.05
CA ALA A 469 -25.76 5.99 -0.81
C ALA A 469 -24.68 6.46 -1.80
N THR A 470 -23.43 6.51 -1.36
CA THR A 470 -22.29 6.92 -2.19
C THR A 470 -22.04 5.95 -3.33
N VAL A 471 -22.01 4.64 -3.04
CA VAL A 471 -21.80 3.60 -4.05
C VAL A 471 -22.97 3.51 -5.02
N LEU A 472 -24.21 3.61 -4.53
CA LEU A 472 -25.41 3.56 -5.37
C LEU A 472 -25.70 4.89 -6.07
N LYS A 473 -25.01 5.98 -5.72
CA LYS A 473 -25.21 7.34 -6.26
C LYS A 473 -26.66 7.83 -6.19
N THR A 474 -27.34 7.50 -5.09
CA THR A 474 -28.77 7.82 -4.89
C THR A 474 -29.07 8.13 -3.43
N GLY A 475 -30.14 8.91 -3.19
CA GLY A 475 -30.64 9.11 -1.84
C GLY A 475 -31.29 7.83 -1.32
N ILE A 476 -31.05 7.50 -0.06
CA ILE A 476 -31.50 6.23 0.55
C ILE A 476 -32.43 6.50 1.74
N SER A 477 -33.55 5.75 1.80
CA SER A 477 -34.34 5.60 3.01
C SER A 477 -34.07 4.24 3.68
N ARG A 478 -34.27 4.18 4.98
CA ARG A 478 -33.99 2.96 5.79
C ARG A 478 -34.85 1.76 5.40
N GLU A 479 -36.02 1.99 4.82
CA GLU A 479 -37.00 0.96 4.41
C GLU A 479 -36.67 0.34 3.05
N GLN A 480 -35.80 0.94 2.27
CA GLN A 480 -35.44 0.46 0.94
C GLN A 480 -34.48 -0.73 1.02
N ARG A 481 -34.53 -1.58 0.00
CA ARG A 481 -33.59 -2.69 -0.18
C ARG A 481 -32.52 -2.32 -1.17
N PHE A 482 -31.35 -2.88 -1.01
CA PHE A 482 -30.19 -2.67 -1.88
C PHE A 482 -30.51 -2.93 -3.37
N LEU A 483 -31.21 -4.04 -3.66
CA LEU A 483 -31.58 -4.39 -5.03
C LEU A 483 -32.57 -3.42 -5.66
N ASP A 484 -33.53 -2.90 -4.89
CA ASP A 484 -34.54 -1.94 -5.36
C ASP A 484 -33.90 -0.58 -5.74
N LEU A 485 -32.73 -0.30 -5.20
CA LEU A 485 -31.92 0.90 -5.48
C LEU A 485 -30.96 0.71 -6.68
N GLY A 486 -31.06 -0.40 -7.40
CA GLY A 486 -30.19 -0.72 -8.52
C GLY A 486 -28.83 -1.27 -8.08
N GLY A 487 -28.79 -1.90 -6.91
CA GLY A 487 -27.64 -2.66 -6.43
C GLY A 487 -27.42 -3.92 -7.27
N ASP A 488 -26.17 -4.23 -7.52
CA ASP A 488 -25.68 -5.44 -8.19
C ASP A 488 -24.50 -6.04 -7.40
N SER A 489 -23.98 -7.18 -7.85
CA SER A 489 -22.89 -7.87 -7.13
C SER A 489 -21.63 -7.02 -7.01
N ILE A 490 -21.30 -6.21 -8.02
CA ILE A 490 -20.11 -5.34 -8.02
C ILE A 490 -20.26 -4.24 -6.97
N LYS A 491 -21.40 -3.56 -6.98
CA LYS A 491 -21.71 -2.51 -5.98
C LYS A 491 -21.83 -3.10 -4.57
N ALA A 492 -22.35 -4.32 -4.44
CA ALA A 492 -22.41 -5.02 -3.17
C ALA A 492 -21.00 -5.25 -2.60
N MET A 493 -20.07 -5.71 -3.43
CA MET A 493 -18.69 -5.93 -3.03
C MET A 493 -17.97 -4.62 -2.69
N GLU A 494 -18.21 -3.57 -3.45
CA GLU A 494 -17.66 -2.25 -3.15
C GLU A 494 -18.14 -1.75 -1.78
N ILE A 495 -19.43 -1.92 -1.45
CA ILE A 495 -20.00 -1.57 -0.15
C ILE A 495 -19.35 -2.41 0.96
N ILE A 496 -19.27 -3.73 0.77
CA ILE A 496 -18.64 -4.65 1.74
C ILE A 496 -17.18 -4.27 1.97
N TRP A 497 -16.45 -3.97 0.90
CA TRP A 497 -15.04 -3.55 1.00
C TRP A 497 -14.90 -2.19 1.71
N GLN A 498 -15.69 -1.18 1.33
CA GLN A 498 -15.64 0.14 1.97
C GLN A 498 -16.05 0.08 3.44
N LEU A 499 -17.12 -0.64 3.77
CA LEU A 499 -17.55 -0.85 5.15
C LEU A 499 -16.52 -1.70 5.90
N GLY A 500 -15.98 -2.72 5.27
CA GLY A 500 -14.92 -3.54 5.83
C GLY A 500 -13.65 -2.76 6.13
N SER A 501 -13.23 -1.80 5.28
CA SER A 501 -12.09 -0.91 5.55
C SER A 501 -12.32 0.00 6.76
N LYS A 502 -13.59 0.29 7.07
CA LYS A 502 -14.06 1.03 8.24
C LYS A 502 -14.31 0.12 9.46
N GLY A 503 -14.08 -1.20 9.33
CA GLY A 503 -14.21 -2.19 10.40
C GLY A 503 -15.62 -2.75 10.61
N TYR A 504 -16.55 -2.47 9.70
CA TYR A 504 -17.87 -3.09 9.72
C TYR A 504 -17.82 -4.46 9.05
N GLN A 505 -18.49 -5.46 9.65
CA GLN A 505 -18.64 -6.78 9.03
C GLN A 505 -20.01 -6.85 8.38
N LEU A 506 -20.04 -7.01 7.07
CA LEU A 506 -21.23 -7.17 6.25
C LEU A 506 -20.97 -8.30 5.26
N ASP A 507 -21.89 -9.24 5.16
CA ASP A 507 -21.87 -10.29 4.15
C ASP A 507 -22.84 -9.99 3.00
N LEU A 508 -22.66 -10.67 1.87
CA LEU A 508 -23.49 -10.53 0.68
C LEU A 508 -24.96 -10.87 0.95
N ASP A 509 -25.22 -11.97 1.65
CA ASP A 509 -26.57 -12.41 1.95
C ASP A 509 -27.34 -11.37 2.74
N MET A 510 -26.68 -10.70 3.66
CA MET A 510 -27.27 -9.64 4.47
C MET A 510 -27.64 -8.43 3.61
N LEU A 511 -26.75 -8.05 2.68
CA LEU A 511 -26.97 -6.92 1.79
C LEU A 511 -28.12 -7.18 0.79
N PHE A 512 -28.27 -8.41 0.31
CA PHE A 512 -29.33 -8.77 -0.63
C PHE A 512 -30.68 -9.08 0.02
N SER A 513 -30.68 -9.52 1.28
CA SER A 513 -31.91 -10.01 1.95
C SER A 513 -32.62 -8.99 2.83
N ARG A 514 -31.92 -7.96 3.33
CA ARG A 514 -32.43 -7.01 4.34
C ARG A 514 -32.65 -5.61 3.76
N THR A 515 -33.39 -4.78 4.50
CA THR A 515 -33.48 -3.34 4.23
C THR A 515 -32.21 -2.64 4.68
N ILE A 516 -31.90 -1.48 4.11
CA ILE A 516 -30.70 -0.70 4.48
C ILE A 516 -30.72 -0.33 5.97
N GLY A 517 -31.89 -0.07 6.53
CA GLY A 517 -32.04 0.18 7.96
C GLY A 517 -31.70 -1.02 8.84
N GLU A 518 -32.17 -2.22 8.46
CA GLU A 518 -31.86 -3.48 9.18
C GLU A 518 -30.38 -3.82 9.09
N ILE A 519 -29.73 -3.56 7.95
CA ILE A 519 -28.29 -3.72 7.77
C ILE A 519 -27.53 -2.77 8.71
N ALA A 520 -27.91 -1.48 8.70
CA ALA A 520 -27.27 -0.48 9.56
C ALA A 520 -27.41 -0.81 11.05
N ASP A 521 -28.59 -1.30 11.46
CA ASP A 521 -28.84 -1.70 12.85
C ASP A 521 -28.05 -2.94 13.26
N HIS A 522 -27.95 -3.92 12.37
CA HIS A 522 -27.23 -5.17 12.64
C HIS A 522 -25.71 -4.95 12.71
N VAL A 523 -25.18 -4.26 11.72
CA VAL A 523 -23.73 -4.03 11.57
C VAL A 523 -23.19 -3.07 12.63
N SER A 524 -24.01 -2.14 13.13
CA SER A 524 -23.65 -1.24 14.24
C SER A 524 -23.59 -1.93 15.62
N ASN A 525 -24.31 -3.05 15.78
CA ASN A 525 -24.40 -3.77 17.04
C ASN A 525 -23.50 -5.01 17.12
N GLY A 526 -22.77 -5.36 16.06
CA GLY A 526 -21.83 -6.48 15.98
C GLY A 526 -20.39 -6.01 16.04
#